data_02b996a960334507c0664a63d8063bce
#
_entry.id   02b996a960334507c0664a63d8063bce
#
_cell.length_a   1.000
_cell.length_b   1.000
_cell.length_c   1.000
_cell.angle_alpha   90.00
_cell.angle_beta   90.00
_cell.angle_gamma   90.00
#
_symmetry.space_group_name_H-M   'P 1'
#
loop_
_entity.id
_entity.type
_entity.pdbx_description
1 polymer ?
#
loop_
_entity_poly.entity_id
_entity_poly.type
_entity_poly.pdbx_seq_one_letter_code
_entity_poly.pdbx_strand_id
1 'polypeptide(L)'
;HKALLEVAKQKNFFYLFDSIKSLQMTDYKEHRTLYSNLIKRSRYYIANKAKFDAIHQTGGQEELGSRFFEGAAGGAVMIGTPPVCEAYKTYLNWCNAVIEIPYDAANVGDIIAELDAHPQRLNRIRKDNVINSLLRHDWVYRWEQILDKVGLDNTPEMLSRKAHLGKLADIVSSEY
;
A
#
# COMPACT_ATOMS: atom_id res chain seq x y z
N HIS A 1 -4.43 16.97 -2.84
CA HIS A 1 -3.61 17.13 -4.02
C HIS A 1 -2.88 18.49 -4.03
N LYS A 2 -3.58 19.61 -3.85
CA LYS A 2 -2.96 20.95 -3.83
C LYS A 2 -1.84 21.06 -2.79
N ALA A 3 -2.09 20.64 -1.54
CA ALA A 3 -1.07 20.65 -0.49
C ALA A 3 0.17 19.83 -0.86
N LEU A 4 0.00 18.65 -1.47
CA LEU A 4 1.11 17.82 -1.93
C LEU A 4 1.93 18.49 -3.05
N LEU A 5 1.27 19.19 -3.98
CA LEU A 5 1.97 19.97 -5.01
C LEU A 5 2.79 21.12 -4.42
N GLU A 6 2.25 21.81 -3.44
CA GLU A 6 2.94 22.89 -2.72
C GLU A 6 4.20 22.37 -2.01
N VAL A 7 4.05 21.31 -1.23
CA VAL A 7 5.18 20.67 -0.53
C VAL A 7 6.22 20.14 -1.51
N ALA A 8 5.80 19.54 -2.62
CA ALA A 8 6.71 19.04 -3.64
C ALA A 8 7.56 20.17 -4.26
N LYS A 9 6.94 21.32 -4.53
CA LYS A 9 7.65 22.51 -5.03
C LYS A 9 8.62 23.08 -3.98
N GLN A 10 8.16 23.27 -2.75
CA GLN A 10 8.97 23.87 -1.68
C GLN A 10 10.18 23.03 -1.31
N LYS A 11 10.02 21.71 -1.30
CA LYS A 11 11.07 20.76 -0.89
C LYS A 11 11.80 20.10 -2.06
N ASN A 12 11.51 20.50 -3.29
CA ASN A 12 12.07 19.93 -4.52
C ASN A 12 11.87 18.39 -4.61
N PHE A 13 10.66 17.92 -4.29
CA PHE A 13 10.29 16.52 -4.45
C PHE A 13 9.74 16.25 -5.84
N PHE A 14 10.05 15.09 -6.38
CA PHE A 14 9.33 14.57 -7.52
C PHE A 14 8.00 13.97 -7.04
N TYR A 15 6.89 14.58 -7.45
CA TYR A 15 5.53 14.12 -7.14
C TYR A 15 4.81 13.72 -8.42
N LEU A 16 4.52 12.42 -8.55
CA LEU A 16 3.79 11.87 -9.69
C LEU A 16 2.33 11.60 -9.31
N PHE A 17 1.40 12.07 -10.15
CA PHE A 17 -0.03 11.87 -10.00
C PHE A 17 -0.68 11.71 -11.38
N ASP A 18 -1.89 11.11 -11.39
CA ASP A 18 -2.72 10.93 -12.60
C ASP A 18 -1.94 10.32 -13.79
N SER A 19 -1.14 9.29 -13.49
CA SER A 19 -0.22 8.69 -14.47
C SER A 19 -0.89 8.13 -15.72
N ILE A 20 -2.17 7.69 -15.63
CA ILE A 20 -2.90 7.15 -16.79
C ILE A 20 -3.15 8.24 -17.81
N LYS A 21 -3.66 9.41 -17.39
CA LYS A 21 -3.94 10.53 -18.28
C LYS A 21 -2.68 11.19 -18.80
N SER A 22 -1.72 11.41 -17.90
CA SER A 22 -0.48 12.11 -18.24
C SER A 22 0.42 11.30 -19.18
N LEU A 23 0.38 9.98 -19.10
CA LEU A 23 1.21 9.07 -19.91
C LEU A 23 0.48 8.49 -21.12
N GLN A 24 -0.80 8.85 -21.33
CA GLN A 24 -1.64 8.38 -22.45
C GLN A 24 -1.59 6.85 -22.63
N MET A 25 -1.49 6.10 -21.54
CA MET A 25 -1.36 4.65 -21.58
C MET A 25 -2.66 4.00 -22.03
N THR A 26 -2.55 3.17 -23.05
CA THR A 26 -3.68 2.41 -23.63
C THR A 26 -3.61 0.92 -23.28
N ASP A 27 -2.41 0.39 -23.00
CA ASP A 27 -2.21 -1.00 -22.60
C ASP A 27 -2.23 -1.13 -21.07
N TYR A 28 -3.15 -1.94 -20.56
CA TYR A 28 -3.28 -2.19 -19.12
C TYR A 28 -2.09 -2.96 -18.52
N LYS A 29 -1.40 -3.80 -19.30
CA LYS A 29 -0.23 -4.56 -18.84
C LYS A 29 0.97 -3.64 -18.66
N GLU A 30 1.20 -2.76 -19.63
CA GLU A 30 2.23 -1.72 -19.52
C GLU A 30 1.95 -0.80 -18.34
N HIS A 31 0.68 -0.37 -18.18
CA HIS A 31 0.28 0.45 -17.04
C HIS A 31 0.58 -0.26 -15.71
N ARG A 32 0.20 -1.52 -15.55
CA ARG A 32 0.45 -2.27 -14.32
C ARG A 32 1.94 -2.44 -14.04
N THR A 33 2.72 -2.75 -15.07
CA THR A 33 4.17 -2.89 -14.95
C THR A 33 4.82 -1.57 -14.52
N LEU A 34 4.48 -0.47 -15.21
CA LEU A 34 4.98 0.85 -14.87
C LEU A 34 4.57 1.25 -13.45
N TYR A 35 3.30 1.08 -13.12
CA TYR A 35 2.76 1.45 -11.82
C TYR A 35 3.43 0.70 -10.66
N SER A 36 3.61 -0.62 -10.80
CA SER A 36 4.31 -1.41 -9.78
C SER A 36 5.77 -0.98 -9.61
N ASN A 37 6.46 -0.67 -10.70
CA ASN A 37 7.83 -0.17 -10.66
C ASN A 37 7.93 1.23 -10.03
N LEU A 38 6.96 2.09 -10.29
CA LEU A 38 6.89 3.41 -9.67
C LEU A 38 6.68 3.31 -8.16
N ILE A 39 5.76 2.46 -7.70
CA ILE A 39 5.54 2.27 -6.26
C ILE A 39 6.81 1.74 -5.58
N LYS A 40 7.46 0.71 -6.13
CA LYS A 40 8.70 0.13 -5.57
C LYS A 40 9.84 1.15 -5.43
N ARG A 41 9.88 2.14 -6.30
CA ARG A 41 10.88 3.21 -6.29
C ARG A 41 10.44 4.44 -5.51
N SER A 42 9.18 4.51 -5.12
CA SER A 42 8.65 5.63 -4.35
C SER A 42 8.99 5.47 -2.87
N ARG A 43 9.42 6.55 -2.24
CA ARG A 43 9.58 6.61 -0.78
C ARG A 43 8.23 6.66 -0.11
N TYR A 44 7.35 7.51 -0.59
CA TYR A 44 6.01 7.74 -0.10
C TYR A 44 4.96 7.39 -1.14
N TYR A 45 3.83 6.91 -0.68
CA TYR A 45 2.69 6.55 -1.52
C TYR A 45 1.40 7.03 -0.87
N ILE A 46 0.60 7.79 -1.61
CA ILE A 46 -0.65 8.34 -1.08
C ILE A 46 -1.75 7.28 -1.17
N ALA A 47 -2.25 6.84 -0.01
CA ALA A 47 -3.31 5.86 0.12
C ALA A 47 -4.47 6.44 0.92
N ASN A 48 -5.49 6.90 0.23
CA ASN A 48 -6.73 7.39 0.83
C ASN A 48 -7.88 6.41 0.59
N LYS A 49 -8.85 6.39 1.50
CA LYS A 49 -10.12 5.70 1.27
C LYS A 49 -10.77 6.16 -0.02
N ALA A 50 -11.47 5.24 -0.68
CA ALA A 50 -12.14 5.54 -1.94
C ALA A 50 -13.30 6.52 -1.73
N LYS A 51 -13.53 7.38 -2.74
CA LYS A 51 -14.69 8.28 -2.81
C LYS A 51 -14.99 9.09 -1.55
N PHE A 52 -13.94 9.49 -0.84
CA PHE A 52 -14.07 10.29 0.39
C PHE A 52 -14.82 11.63 0.17
N ASP A 53 -14.76 12.18 -1.04
CA ASP A 53 -15.45 13.41 -1.49
C ASP A 53 -16.83 13.13 -2.12
N ALA A 54 -17.24 11.88 -2.18
CA ALA A 54 -18.46 11.42 -2.84
C ALA A 54 -19.23 10.40 -1.97
N ILE A 55 -19.37 10.67 -0.69
CA ILE A 55 -20.03 9.79 0.31
C ILE A 55 -21.44 9.38 -0.13
N HIS A 56 -22.15 10.26 -0.84
CA HIS A 56 -23.46 9.96 -1.40
C HIS A 56 -23.46 8.80 -2.42
N GLN A 57 -22.32 8.54 -3.08
CA GLN A 57 -22.19 7.43 -4.03
C GLN A 57 -21.97 6.08 -3.36
N THR A 58 -21.53 6.09 -2.10
CA THR A 58 -21.27 4.87 -1.32
C THR A 58 -22.31 4.60 -0.24
N GLY A 59 -23.31 5.49 -0.11
CA GLY A 59 -24.27 5.41 0.98
C GLY A 59 -23.64 5.50 2.38
N GLY A 60 -22.48 6.13 2.48
CA GLY A 60 -21.69 6.24 3.71
C GLY A 60 -20.82 5.02 4.02
N GLN A 61 -20.80 4.00 3.18
CA GLN A 61 -19.92 2.84 3.35
C GLN A 61 -18.48 3.19 2.97
N GLU A 62 -17.55 2.70 3.77
CA GLU A 62 -16.12 2.83 3.53
C GLU A 62 -15.51 1.45 3.30
N GLU A 63 -14.72 1.31 2.25
CA GLU A 63 -14.11 0.05 1.87
C GLU A 63 -12.60 0.16 1.70
N LEU A 64 -11.93 -0.97 1.95
CA LEU A 64 -10.50 -1.12 1.76
C LEU A 64 -10.19 -1.28 0.27
N GLY A 65 -9.69 -0.22 -0.36
CA GLY A 65 -9.31 -0.25 -1.77
C GLY A 65 -7.97 -0.94 -2.05
N SER A 66 -7.75 -1.33 -3.31
CA SER A 66 -6.52 -2.02 -3.76
C SER A 66 -5.24 -1.24 -3.49
N ARG A 67 -5.30 0.09 -3.46
CA ARG A 67 -4.14 0.96 -3.23
C ARG A 67 -3.36 0.65 -1.96
N PHE A 68 -4.05 0.25 -0.91
CA PHE A 68 -3.40 -0.11 0.35
C PHE A 68 -2.56 -1.38 0.21
N PHE A 69 -3.05 -2.37 -0.52
CA PHE A 69 -2.31 -3.60 -0.81
C PHE A 69 -1.15 -3.35 -1.78
N GLU A 70 -1.37 -2.53 -2.81
CA GLU A 70 -0.36 -2.17 -3.80
C GLU A 70 0.79 -1.38 -3.17
N GLY A 71 0.47 -0.40 -2.34
CA GLY A 71 1.46 0.41 -1.62
C GLY A 71 2.29 -0.44 -0.64
N ALA A 72 1.64 -1.31 0.13
CA ALA A 72 2.31 -2.21 1.06
C ALA A 72 3.22 -3.20 0.32
N ALA A 73 2.71 -3.87 -0.72
CA ALA A 73 3.48 -4.82 -1.51
C ALA A 73 4.67 -4.18 -2.24
N GLY A 74 4.55 -2.90 -2.62
CA GLY A 74 5.64 -2.13 -3.21
C GLY A 74 6.69 -1.64 -2.21
N GLY A 75 6.46 -1.81 -0.91
CA GLY A 75 7.37 -1.35 0.13
C GLY A 75 7.46 0.17 0.25
N ALA A 76 6.43 0.89 -0.17
CA ALA A 76 6.37 2.33 0.03
C ALA A 76 5.81 2.67 1.42
N VAL A 77 6.21 3.80 1.99
CA VAL A 77 5.57 4.36 3.19
C VAL A 77 4.23 4.97 2.77
N MET A 78 3.14 4.33 3.17
CA MET A 78 1.80 4.81 2.86
C MET A 78 1.44 5.98 3.77
N ILE A 79 0.98 7.08 3.18
CA ILE A 79 0.49 8.27 3.88
C ILE A 79 -0.93 8.55 3.38
N GLY A 80 -1.87 8.76 4.26
CA GLY A 80 -3.24 9.08 3.83
C GLY A 80 -4.28 8.90 4.90
N THR A 81 -5.54 8.89 4.48
CA THR A 81 -6.69 8.67 5.34
C THR A 81 -7.25 7.27 5.09
N PRO A 82 -7.01 6.30 5.99
CA PRO A 82 -7.53 4.94 5.85
C PRO A 82 -9.06 4.89 6.02
N PRO A 83 -9.73 3.84 5.51
CA PRO A 83 -11.14 3.64 5.75
C PRO A 83 -11.40 3.14 7.17
N VAL A 84 -12.52 3.55 7.74
CA VAL A 84 -13.02 3.02 9.02
C VAL A 84 -13.91 1.80 8.73
N CYS A 85 -13.30 0.65 8.50
CA CYS A 85 -14.02 -0.59 8.21
C CYS A 85 -13.28 -1.80 8.80
N GLU A 86 -14.00 -2.91 8.97
CA GLU A 86 -13.46 -4.14 9.53
C GLU A 86 -12.34 -4.75 8.66
N ALA A 87 -12.48 -4.64 7.34
CA ALA A 87 -11.45 -5.13 6.41
C ALA A 87 -10.10 -4.43 6.63
N TYR A 88 -10.08 -3.12 6.89
CA TYR A 88 -8.85 -2.39 7.20
C TYR A 88 -8.20 -2.91 8.49
N LYS A 89 -8.99 -3.05 9.55
CA LYS A 89 -8.51 -3.57 10.84
C LYS A 89 -7.97 -5.00 10.75
N THR A 90 -8.58 -5.82 9.89
CA THR A 90 -8.17 -7.22 9.70
C THR A 90 -6.91 -7.34 8.85
N TYR A 91 -6.84 -6.61 7.74
CA TYR A 91 -5.82 -6.84 6.73
C TYR A 91 -4.60 -5.91 6.84
N LEU A 92 -4.72 -4.77 7.51
CA LEU A 92 -3.63 -3.78 7.65
C LEU A 92 -3.36 -3.42 9.12
N ASN A 93 -3.39 -4.41 9.99
CA ASN A 93 -3.32 -4.24 11.45
C ASN A 93 -1.90 -4.20 12.05
N TRP A 94 -0.88 -4.01 11.24
CA TRP A 94 0.47 -3.80 11.77
C TRP A 94 0.77 -2.32 12.00
N CYS A 95 1.76 -2.06 12.85
CA CYS A 95 2.13 -0.71 13.24
C CYS A 95 2.61 0.12 12.04
N ASN A 96 2.10 1.33 11.89
CA ASN A 96 2.43 2.24 10.79
C ASN A 96 2.15 1.66 9.39
N ALA A 97 1.20 0.73 9.24
CA ALA A 97 0.75 0.27 7.92
C ALA A 97 0.40 1.47 7.01
N VAL A 98 -0.28 2.45 7.58
CA VAL A 98 -0.50 3.77 6.97
C VAL A 98 -0.15 4.83 8.00
N ILE A 99 0.60 5.85 7.59
CA ILE A 99 0.79 7.07 8.37
C ILE A 99 -0.44 7.93 8.13
N GLU A 100 -1.28 8.02 9.15
CA GLU A 100 -2.55 8.72 9.04
C GLU A 100 -2.35 10.23 8.97
N ILE A 101 -3.00 10.86 8.01
CA ILE A 101 -3.08 12.32 7.87
C ILE A 101 -4.52 12.73 7.60
N PRO A 102 -4.91 13.95 7.98
CA PRO A 102 -6.18 14.51 7.57
C PRO A 102 -6.28 14.59 6.05
N TYR A 103 -7.49 14.49 5.54
CA TYR A 103 -7.70 14.48 4.08
C TYR A 103 -7.22 15.74 3.37
N ASP A 104 -7.31 16.90 4.01
CA ASP A 104 -6.79 18.16 3.48
C ASP A 104 -5.26 18.19 3.39
N ALA A 105 -4.60 17.23 4.04
CA ALA A 105 -3.14 17.07 4.06
C ALA A 105 -2.40 18.35 4.53
N ALA A 106 -3.00 19.14 5.40
CA ALA A 106 -2.48 20.44 5.84
C ALA A 106 -1.07 20.33 6.46
N ASN A 107 -0.78 19.22 7.13
CA ASN A 107 0.49 18.94 7.81
C ASN A 107 1.40 17.94 7.10
N VAL A 108 1.13 17.60 5.84
CA VAL A 108 1.89 16.56 5.11
C VAL A 108 3.38 16.90 4.99
N GLY A 109 3.72 18.18 4.88
CA GLY A 109 5.11 18.64 4.82
C GLY A 109 5.90 18.34 6.09
N ASP A 110 5.27 18.52 7.25
CA ASP A 110 5.91 18.26 8.55
C ASP A 110 6.06 16.76 8.80
N ILE A 111 5.05 15.97 8.43
CA ILE A 111 5.08 14.51 8.53
C ILE A 111 6.20 13.93 7.64
N ILE A 112 6.33 14.39 6.41
CA ILE A 112 7.42 13.96 5.51
C ILE A 112 8.78 14.37 6.10
N ALA A 113 8.90 15.58 6.64
CA ALA A 113 10.14 16.05 7.25
C ALA A 113 10.50 15.21 8.50
N GLU A 114 9.53 14.88 9.32
CA GLU A 114 9.72 14.00 10.49
C GLU A 114 10.17 12.61 10.07
N LEU A 115 9.51 12.00 9.10
CA LEU A 115 9.88 10.67 8.59
C LEU A 115 11.28 10.67 7.95
N ASP A 116 11.62 11.69 7.18
CA ASP A 116 12.93 11.83 6.55
C ASP A 116 14.06 12.05 7.58
N ALA A 117 13.75 12.67 8.71
CA ALA A 117 14.68 12.81 9.83
C ALA A 117 14.93 11.49 10.57
N HIS A 118 14.09 10.47 10.38
CA HIS A 118 14.17 9.17 11.05
C HIS A 118 14.30 8.00 10.05
N PRO A 119 15.43 7.87 9.34
CA PRO A 119 15.59 6.87 8.26
C PRO A 119 15.43 5.43 8.75
N GLN A 120 15.80 5.13 9.99
CA GLN A 120 15.60 3.79 10.56
C GLN A 120 14.11 3.45 10.71
N ARG A 121 13.29 4.40 11.20
CA ARG A 121 11.84 4.23 11.28
C ARG A 121 11.24 4.05 9.89
N LEU A 122 11.65 4.86 8.93
CA LEU A 122 11.20 4.80 7.55
C LEU A 122 11.51 3.43 6.93
N ASN A 123 12.73 2.93 7.08
CA ASN A 123 13.13 1.62 6.59
C ASN A 123 12.35 0.49 7.26
N ARG A 124 12.10 0.57 8.58
CA ARG A 124 11.29 -0.41 9.30
C ARG A 124 9.87 -0.48 8.74
N ILE A 125 9.21 0.67 8.54
CA ILE A 125 7.85 0.72 7.97
C ILE A 125 7.83 0.06 6.59
N ARG A 126 8.81 0.33 5.75
CA ARG A 126 8.92 -0.25 4.41
C ARG A 126 9.07 -1.77 4.46
N LYS A 127 9.92 -2.28 5.34
CA LYS A 127 10.08 -3.71 5.57
C LYS A 127 8.81 -4.37 6.06
N ASP A 128 8.20 -3.80 7.10
CA ASP A 128 6.97 -4.32 7.69
C ASP A 128 5.85 -4.41 6.64
N ASN A 129 5.73 -3.42 5.77
CA ASN A 129 4.79 -3.41 4.66
C ASN A 129 5.04 -4.58 3.70
N VAL A 130 6.28 -4.80 3.26
CA VAL A 130 6.63 -5.91 2.35
C VAL A 130 6.41 -7.27 3.04
N ILE A 131 6.92 -7.45 4.25
CA ILE A 131 6.81 -8.72 4.99
C ILE A 131 5.35 -9.10 5.20
N ASN A 132 4.53 -8.17 5.70
CA ASN A 132 3.10 -8.44 5.88
C ASN A 132 2.38 -8.72 4.57
N SER A 133 2.76 -8.06 3.48
CA SER A 133 2.21 -8.35 2.15
C SER A 133 2.55 -9.75 1.67
N LEU A 134 3.81 -10.17 1.82
CA LEU A 134 4.27 -11.51 1.42
C LEU A 134 3.59 -12.61 2.25
N LEU A 135 3.43 -12.40 3.55
CA LEU A 135 2.91 -13.41 4.47
C LEU A 135 1.37 -13.45 4.56
N ARG A 136 0.66 -12.46 4.02
CA ARG A 136 -0.78 -12.30 4.27
C ARG A 136 -1.63 -11.93 3.05
N HIS A 137 -1.04 -11.38 1.98
CA HIS A 137 -1.82 -10.72 0.93
C HIS A 137 -1.64 -11.29 -0.47
N ASP A 138 -0.78 -12.30 -0.66
CA ASP A 138 -0.78 -13.08 -1.90
C ASP A 138 -2.14 -13.80 -2.07
N TRP A 139 -2.54 -13.99 -3.32
CA TRP A 139 -3.78 -14.68 -3.64
C TRP A 139 -3.86 -16.10 -3.07
N VAL A 140 -2.74 -16.75 -2.79
CA VAL A 140 -2.71 -18.08 -2.17
C VAL A 140 -3.44 -18.10 -0.83
N TYR A 141 -3.34 -17.02 -0.03
CA TYR A 141 -4.05 -16.93 1.26
C TYR A 141 -5.55 -16.71 1.09
N ARG A 142 -5.99 -16.09 0.00
CA ARG A 142 -7.43 -15.95 -0.31
C ARG A 142 -8.03 -17.26 -0.77
N TRP A 143 -7.29 -17.98 -1.62
CA TRP A 143 -7.71 -19.32 -2.03
C TRP A 143 -7.75 -20.29 -0.87
N GLU A 144 -6.77 -20.30 0.02
CA GLU A 144 -6.79 -21.08 1.25
C GLU A 144 -8.08 -20.83 2.06
N GLN A 145 -8.43 -19.55 2.31
CA GLN A 145 -9.66 -19.21 3.02
C GLN A 145 -10.95 -19.72 2.34
N ILE A 146 -10.95 -19.77 1.01
CA ILE A 146 -12.08 -20.32 0.23
C ILE A 146 -12.13 -21.83 0.38
N LEU A 147 -11.00 -22.51 0.22
CA LEU A 147 -10.91 -23.97 0.33
C LEU A 147 -11.29 -24.45 1.72
N ASP A 148 -10.78 -23.79 2.77
CA ASP A 148 -11.16 -24.09 4.17
C ASP A 148 -12.67 -24.01 4.39
N LYS A 149 -13.35 -23.00 3.81
CA LYS A 149 -14.79 -22.83 3.95
C LYS A 149 -15.62 -23.94 3.29
N VAL A 150 -15.07 -24.58 2.26
CA VAL A 150 -15.74 -25.68 1.56
C VAL A 150 -15.18 -27.06 1.94
N GLY A 151 -14.29 -27.10 2.93
CA GLY A 151 -13.74 -28.34 3.49
C GLY A 151 -12.74 -29.04 2.56
N LEU A 152 -12.01 -28.28 1.76
CA LEU A 152 -10.97 -28.79 0.87
C LEU A 152 -9.58 -28.41 1.37
N ASP A 153 -8.63 -29.33 1.19
CA ASP A 153 -7.23 -29.10 1.54
C ASP A 153 -6.50 -28.20 0.52
N ASN A 154 -5.44 -27.56 0.98
CA ASN A 154 -4.53 -26.82 0.11
C ASN A 154 -3.80 -27.74 -0.86
N THR A 155 -3.65 -27.30 -2.11
CA THR A 155 -2.87 -28.07 -3.10
C THR A 155 -1.36 -27.99 -2.80
N PRO A 156 -0.55 -28.95 -3.31
CA PRO A 156 0.92 -28.91 -3.17
C PRO A 156 1.53 -27.60 -3.72
N GLU A 157 0.99 -27.06 -4.81
CA GLU A 157 1.44 -25.80 -5.41
C GLU A 157 1.17 -24.62 -4.49
N MET A 158 0.02 -24.58 -3.81
CA MET A 158 -0.30 -23.54 -2.83
C MET A 158 0.67 -23.60 -1.64
N LEU A 159 0.95 -24.80 -1.13
CA LEU A 159 1.93 -24.99 -0.04
C LEU A 159 3.33 -24.55 -0.47
N SER A 160 3.76 -24.94 -1.69
CA SER A 160 5.03 -24.49 -2.28
C SER A 160 5.09 -22.96 -2.44
N ARG A 161 4.00 -22.35 -2.92
CA ARG A 161 3.90 -20.88 -3.03
C ARG A 161 4.05 -20.19 -1.68
N LYS A 162 3.34 -20.66 -0.65
CA LYS A 162 3.42 -20.11 0.70
C LYS A 162 4.84 -20.24 1.28
N ALA A 163 5.49 -21.40 1.09
CA ALA A 163 6.87 -21.61 1.52
C ALA A 163 7.85 -20.66 0.81
N HIS A 164 7.65 -20.41 -0.49
CA HIS A 164 8.46 -19.44 -1.24
C HIS A 164 8.27 -18.01 -0.71
N LEU A 165 7.02 -17.60 -0.47
CA LEU A 165 6.72 -16.28 0.10
C LEU A 165 7.33 -16.09 1.49
N GLY A 166 7.33 -17.14 2.32
CA GLY A 166 8.01 -17.15 3.62
C GLY A 166 9.51 -16.89 3.49
N LYS A 167 10.18 -17.62 2.58
CA LYS A 167 11.62 -17.39 2.33
C LYS A 167 11.93 -15.97 1.85
N LEU A 168 11.06 -15.38 1.02
CA LEU A 168 11.23 -13.98 0.60
C LEU A 168 11.06 -13.01 1.78
N ALA A 169 10.11 -13.27 2.68
CA ALA A 169 9.92 -12.47 3.88
C ALA A 169 11.13 -12.56 4.82
N ASP A 170 11.73 -13.74 4.98
CA ASP A 170 12.97 -13.95 5.76
C ASP A 170 14.14 -13.16 5.17
N ILE A 171 14.31 -13.17 3.83
CA ILE A 171 15.33 -12.37 3.15
C ILE A 171 15.14 -10.87 3.46
N VAL A 172 13.92 -10.36 3.27
CA VAL A 172 13.62 -8.94 3.56
C VAL A 172 13.86 -8.62 5.03
N SER A 173 13.55 -9.53 5.94
CA SER A 173 13.79 -9.37 7.39
C SER A 173 15.27 -9.29 7.72
N SER A 174 16.13 -10.05 7.04
CA SER A 174 17.56 -10.14 7.31
C SER A 174 18.42 -9.05 6.66
N GLU A 175 17.93 -8.41 5.62
CA GLU A 175 18.63 -7.32 4.93
C GLU A 175 18.60 -6.03 5.78
N TYR A 176 19.54 -5.83 6.72
CA TYR A 176 19.85 -4.73 7.65
C TYR A 176 19.64 -5.02 9.12
#